data_35dcdf5de9f9b1d54c5368eb8f77e323
#
_entry.id   35dcdf5de9f9b1d54c5368eb8f77e323
#
_cell.length_a   1.000
_cell.length_b   1.000
_cell.length_c   1.000
_cell.angle_alpha   90.00
_cell.angle_beta   90.00
_cell.angle_gamma   90.00
#
_symmetry.space_group_name_H-M   'P 1'
#
loop_
_entity.id
_entity.type
_entity.pdbx_description
1 polymer ?
#
loop_
_entity_poly.entity_id
_entity_poly.type
_entity_poly.pdbx_seq_one_letter_code
_entity_poly.pdbx_strand_id
1 'polypeptide(L)'
;MARNQSSPEQQSVRVLKVGERVRHILSELLARGEAHDDVLRAHHISVTEVRMTPDLRNAKAYVKPLLGKDEAEVLKALRTNTAFFQKEVAQRLGLKFAPKLSFQPDESFDEADRIERLLSDPKVTRDLDEEE
;
A
#
# COMPACT_ATOMS: atom_id res chain seq x y z
N MET A 1 -26.53 -26.43 1.10
CA MET A 1 -26.15 -26.04 1.10
C MET A 1 -25.23 -25.75 0.89
N ALA A 2 -24.92 -25.73 0.76
CA ALA A 2 -24.12 -25.58 0.76
C ALA A 2 -23.46 -24.98 0.39
N ARG A 3 -23.17 -24.69 0.21
CA ARG A 3 -22.52 -24.07 -0.11
C ARG A 3 -21.39 -24.14 -0.44
N ASN A 4 -21.07 -24.46 -0.93
CA ASN A 4 -19.99 -24.26 -1.54
C ASN A 4 -19.15 -23.24 -1.09
N GLN A 5 -18.99 -23.10 0.00
CA GLN A 5 -18.22 -22.10 0.56
C GLN A 5 -16.80 -22.51 0.71
N SER A 6 -15.89 -21.65 0.30
CA SER A 6 -14.47 -21.83 0.59
C SER A 6 -14.25 -21.80 2.09
N SER A 7 -13.28 -22.54 2.57
CA SER A 7 -12.87 -22.42 3.96
C SER A 7 -12.34 -21.00 4.23
N PRO A 8 -12.32 -20.53 5.46
CA PRO A 8 -11.74 -19.22 5.77
C PRO A 8 -10.30 -19.08 5.28
N GLU A 9 -9.51 -20.14 5.33
CA GLU A 9 -8.14 -20.10 4.82
C GLU A 9 -8.11 -19.90 3.33
N GLN A 10 -8.96 -20.59 2.58
CA GLN A 10 -9.02 -20.44 1.13
C GLN A 10 -9.46 -19.05 0.73
N GLN A 11 -10.42 -18.48 1.46
CA GLN A 11 -10.87 -17.11 1.20
C GLN A 11 -9.75 -16.13 1.46
N SER A 12 -8.99 -16.32 2.55
CA SER A 12 -7.85 -15.45 2.86
C SER A 12 -6.78 -15.52 1.80
N VAL A 13 -6.47 -16.69 1.30
CA VAL A 13 -5.46 -16.87 0.24
C VAL A 13 -5.90 -16.17 -1.03
N ARG A 14 -7.17 -16.33 -1.41
CA ARG A 14 -7.72 -15.68 -2.61
C ARG A 14 -7.65 -14.16 -2.48
N VAL A 15 -8.07 -13.65 -1.34
CA VAL A 15 -8.06 -12.22 -1.07
C VAL A 15 -6.63 -11.66 -1.13
N LEU A 16 -5.68 -12.39 -0.53
CA LEU A 16 -4.28 -11.99 -0.56
C LEU A 16 -3.72 -12.00 -1.98
N LYS A 17 -4.07 -12.98 -2.79
CA LYS A 17 -3.62 -13.03 -4.18
C LYS A 17 -4.15 -11.89 -5.01
N VAL A 18 -5.41 -11.55 -4.84
CA VAL A 18 -5.99 -10.40 -5.55
C VAL A 18 -5.31 -9.12 -5.10
N GLY A 19 -5.11 -8.95 -3.79
CA GLY A 19 -4.41 -7.77 -3.27
C GLY A 19 -3.01 -7.64 -3.85
N GLU A 20 -2.30 -8.75 -3.98
CA GLU A 20 -0.95 -8.75 -4.56
C GLU A 20 -0.96 -8.37 -6.03
N ARG A 21 -1.96 -8.84 -6.77
CA ARG A 21 -2.12 -8.43 -8.17
C ARG A 21 -2.41 -6.93 -8.29
N VAL A 22 -3.28 -6.42 -7.43
CA VAL A 22 -3.58 -4.99 -7.41
C VAL A 22 -2.30 -4.19 -7.10
N ARG A 23 -1.51 -4.67 -6.14
CA ARG A 23 -0.24 -4.00 -5.79
C ARG A 23 0.68 -3.91 -6.99
N HIS A 24 0.84 -5.02 -7.73
CA HIS A 24 1.67 -5.04 -8.93
C HIS A 24 1.15 -4.09 -10.00
N ILE A 25 -0.15 -4.07 -10.22
CA ILE A 25 -0.75 -3.18 -11.21
C ILE A 25 -0.48 -1.72 -10.84
N LEU A 26 -0.72 -1.34 -9.59
CA LEU A 26 -0.50 0.03 -9.15
C LEU A 26 0.98 0.41 -9.25
N SER A 27 1.88 -0.49 -8.85
CA SER A 27 3.31 -0.24 -8.94
C SER A 27 3.75 0.00 -10.37
N GLU A 28 3.23 -0.78 -11.31
CA GLU A 28 3.55 -0.64 -12.72
C GLU A 28 3.01 0.66 -13.30
N LEU A 29 1.79 1.02 -12.95
CA LEU A 29 1.19 2.27 -13.40
C LEU A 29 2.01 3.48 -12.92
N LEU A 30 2.44 3.44 -11.66
CA LEU A 30 3.25 4.52 -11.11
C LEU A 30 4.65 4.57 -11.74
N ALA A 31 5.26 3.42 -11.94
CA ALA A 31 6.59 3.36 -12.54
C ALA A 31 6.60 3.90 -13.97
N ARG A 32 5.52 3.71 -14.70
CA ARG A 32 5.39 4.18 -16.08
C ARG A 32 4.84 5.59 -16.20
N GLY A 33 4.43 6.21 -15.10
CA GLY A 33 3.85 7.54 -15.12
C GLY A 33 2.54 7.63 -15.90
N GLU A 34 1.76 6.55 -15.91
CA GLU A 34 0.55 6.48 -16.74
C GLU A 34 -0.59 7.35 -16.22
N ALA A 35 -0.51 7.84 -15.00
CA ALA A 35 -1.53 8.74 -14.47
C ALA A 35 -1.41 10.17 -15.02
N HIS A 36 -0.30 10.48 -15.69
CA HIS A 36 -0.05 11.79 -16.28
C HIS A 36 -0.14 12.93 -15.25
N ASP A 37 0.37 12.67 -14.06
CA ASP A 37 0.38 13.63 -12.97
C ASP A 37 1.83 14.01 -12.67
N ASP A 38 2.13 15.29 -12.64
CA ASP A 38 3.51 15.77 -12.46
C ASP A 38 4.09 15.38 -11.11
N VAL A 39 3.28 15.43 -10.05
CA VAL A 39 3.74 15.05 -8.71
C VAL A 39 4.08 13.55 -8.70
N LEU A 40 3.20 12.72 -9.25
CA LEU A 40 3.42 11.28 -9.28
C LEU A 40 4.62 10.91 -10.14
N ARG A 41 4.85 11.62 -11.23
CA ARG A 41 6.00 11.37 -12.10
C ARG A 41 7.31 11.83 -11.48
N ALA A 42 7.26 12.85 -10.65
CA ALA A 42 8.45 13.42 -10.03
C ALA A 42 8.94 12.61 -8.83
N HIS A 43 8.15 11.66 -8.35
CA HIS A 43 8.48 10.90 -7.15
C HIS A 43 8.56 9.41 -7.42
N HIS A 44 9.50 8.76 -6.75
CA HIS A 44 9.56 7.30 -6.74
C HIS A 44 8.66 6.82 -5.60
N ILE A 45 7.56 6.18 -5.96
CA ILE A 45 6.53 5.79 -4.99
C ILE A 45 6.43 4.27 -4.95
N SER A 46 6.61 3.71 -3.76
CA SER A 46 6.44 2.27 -3.55
C SER A 46 5.04 1.98 -3.06
N VAL A 47 4.39 0.99 -3.67
CA VAL A 47 3.16 0.43 -3.14
C VAL A 47 3.58 -0.78 -2.33
N THR A 48 3.54 -0.64 -1.01
CA THR A 48 4.12 -1.64 -0.12
C THR A 48 3.16 -2.77 0.19
N GLU A 49 1.87 -2.48 0.21
CA GLU A 49 0.86 -3.49 0.52
C GLU A 49 -0.49 -3.05 -0.01
N VAL A 50 -1.30 -4.00 -0.42
CA VAL A 50 -2.71 -3.73 -0.74
C VAL A 50 -3.55 -4.73 0.04
N ARG A 51 -4.47 -4.24 0.84
CA ARG A 51 -5.42 -5.05 1.60
C ARG A 51 -6.79 -4.95 0.96
N MET A 52 -7.33 -6.09 0.59
CA MET A 52 -8.67 -6.18 0.02
C MET A 52 -9.65 -6.61 1.10
N THR A 53 -10.89 -6.12 0.99
CA THR A 53 -11.97 -6.70 1.79
C THR A 53 -12.33 -8.08 1.20
N PRO A 54 -12.90 -8.98 2.03
CA PRO A 54 -13.23 -10.33 1.55
C PRO A 54 -14.13 -10.37 0.32
N ASP A 55 -15.00 -9.37 0.16
CA ASP A 55 -15.90 -9.27 -0.99
C ASP A 55 -15.22 -8.64 -2.22
N LEU A 56 -13.94 -8.26 -2.10
CA LEU A 56 -13.14 -7.66 -3.16
C LEU A 56 -13.68 -6.30 -3.65
N ARG A 57 -14.51 -5.66 -2.87
CA ARG A 57 -15.09 -4.37 -3.26
C ARG A 57 -14.27 -3.17 -2.82
N ASN A 58 -13.41 -3.36 -1.83
CA ASN A 58 -12.58 -2.28 -1.32
C ASN A 58 -11.14 -2.71 -1.27
N ALA A 59 -10.25 -1.80 -1.65
CA ALA A 59 -8.81 -2.03 -1.65
C ALA A 59 -8.14 -0.86 -0.94
N LYS A 60 -7.36 -1.16 0.09
CA LYS A 60 -6.58 -0.16 0.78
C LYS A 60 -5.12 -0.33 0.35
N ALA A 61 -4.61 0.65 -0.37
CA ALA A 61 -3.24 0.61 -0.89
C ALA A 61 -2.33 1.46 0.00
N TYR A 62 -1.32 0.83 0.56
CA TYR A 62 -0.33 1.50 1.39
C TYR A 62 0.85 1.90 0.52
N VAL A 63 1.22 3.16 0.59
CA VAL A 63 2.25 3.72 -0.27
C VAL A 63 3.30 4.46 0.55
N LYS A 64 4.50 4.54 -0.01
CA LYS A 64 5.58 5.29 0.60
C LYS A 64 6.46 5.89 -0.49
N PRO A 65 6.61 7.23 -0.51
CA PRO A 65 7.57 7.86 -1.40
C PRO A 65 8.98 7.56 -0.92
N LEU A 66 9.93 7.57 -1.84
CA LEU A 66 11.34 7.33 -1.49
C LEU A 66 11.78 8.33 -0.42
N LEU A 67 12.35 7.80 0.67
CA LEU A 67 12.80 8.58 1.82
C LEU A 67 11.68 9.36 2.51
N GLY A 68 10.43 9.03 2.25
CA GLY A 68 9.28 9.71 2.83
C GLY A 68 9.09 11.12 2.34
N LYS A 69 9.74 11.48 1.23
CA LYS A 69 9.73 12.85 0.73
C LYS A 69 8.37 13.24 0.17
N ASP A 70 7.88 14.41 0.60
CA ASP A 70 6.64 15.00 0.09
C ASP A 70 5.43 14.08 0.23
N GLU A 71 5.37 13.30 1.31
CA GLU A 71 4.33 12.30 1.53
C GLU A 71 2.91 12.87 1.38
N ALA A 72 2.62 14.00 2.01
CA ALA A 72 1.29 14.60 1.95
C ALA A 72 0.92 14.99 0.52
N GLU A 73 1.86 15.56 -0.21
CA GLU A 73 1.67 15.98 -1.59
C GLU A 73 1.43 14.76 -2.50
N VAL A 74 2.22 13.71 -2.30
CA VAL A 74 2.08 12.46 -3.06
C VAL A 74 0.73 11.81 -2.79
N LEU A 75 0.32 11.73 -1.52
CA LEU A 75 -0.98 11.17 -1.18
C LEU A 75 -2.13 11.96 -1.80
N LYS A 76 -2.02 13.29 -1.78
CA LYS A 76 -3.03 14.13 -2.39
C LYS A 76 -3.14 13.86 -3.89
N ALA A 77 -2.00 13.73 -4.57
CA ALA A 77 -1.98 13.44 -6.01
C ALA A 77 -2.57 12.07 -6.31
N LEU A 78 -2.25 11.05 -5.49
CA LEU A 78 -2.83 9.73 -5.64
C LEU A 78 -4.35 9.77 -5.48
N ARG A 79 -4.83 10.46 -4.46
CA ARG A 79 -6.26 10.57 -4.20
C ARG A 79 -6.99 11.34 -5.30
N THR A 80 -6.36 12.35 -5.86
CA THR A 80 -6.92 13.09 -6.98
C THR A 80 -7.09 12.19 -8.21
N ASN A 81 -6.19 11.21 -8.38
CA ASN A 81 -6.21 10.31 -9.53
C ASN A 81 -6.84 8.96 -9.24
N THR A 82 -7.58 8.83 -8.14
CA THR A 82 -8.17 7.57 -7.73
C THR A 82 -9.02 6.92 -8.83
N ALA A 83 -9.83 7.71 -9.53
CA ALA A 83 -10.70 7.18 -10.58
C ALA A 83 -9.90 6.52 -11.70
N PHE A 84 -8.78 7.12 -12.06
CA PHE A 84 -7.88 6.55 -13.07
C PHE A 84 -7.36 5.18 -12.61
N PHE A 85 -6.85 5.12 -11.39
CA PHE A 85 -6.30 3.87 -10.87
C PHE A 85 -7.37 2.79 -10.72
N GLN A 86 -8.56 3.15 -10.26
CA GLN A 86 -9.66 2.19 -10.14
C GLN A 86 -10.02 1.58 -11.48
N LYS A 87 -10.11 2.41 -12.50
CA LYS A 87 -10.45 1.96 -13.85
C LYS A 87 -9.39 1.00 -14.38
N GLU A 88 -8.12 1.36 -14.24
CA GLU A 88 -7.02 0.52 -14.72
C GLU A 88 -6.96 -0.81 -14.00
N VAL A 89 -7.15 -0.80 -12.69
CA VAL A 89 -7.16 -2.02 -11.89
C VAL A 89 -8.30 -2.94 -12.36
N ALA A 90 -9.51 -2.39 -12.51
CA ALA A 90 -10.66 -3.18 -12.92
C ALA A 90 -10.43 -3.81 -14.29
N GLN A 91 -9.90 -3.04 -15.23
CA GLN A 91 -9.64 -3.55 -16.59
C GLN A 91 -8.59 -4.66 -16.57
N ARG A 92 -7.51 -4.48 -15.85
CA ARG A 92 -6.41 -5.46 -15.82
C ARG A 92 -6.75 -6.72 -15.04
N LEU A 93 -7.64 -6.60 -14.06
CA LEU A 93 -8.12 -7.78 -13.33
C LEU A 93 -9.29 -8.46 -14.03
N GLY A 94 -9.88 -7.81 -15.03
CA GLY A 94 -11.07 -8.33 -15.70
C GLY A 94 -12.30 -8.33 -14.81
N LEU A 95 -12.36 -7.39 -13.87
CA LEU A 95 -13.50 -7.30 -12.95
C LEU A 95 -14.64 -6.51 -13.57
N LYS A 96 -15.85 -6.93 -13.24
CA LYS A 96 -17.05 -6.23 -13.68
C LYS A 96 -17.16 -4.85 -13.03
N PHE A 97 -16.79 -4.76 -11.75
CA PHE A 97 -16.82 -3.51 -11.03
C PHE A 97 -15.43 -3.20 -10.49
N ALA A 98 -15.06 -1.92 -10.54
CA ALA A 98 -13.79 -1.48 -9.98
C ALA A 98 -13.85 -1.54 -8.46
N PRO A 99 -12.85 -2.13 -7.79
CA PRO A 99 -12.79 -2.03 -6.35
C PRO A 99 -12.55 -0.56 -5.95
N LYS A 100 -13.15 -0.14 -4.86
CA LYS A 100 -12.95 1.21 -4.37
C LYS A 100 -11.56 1.30 -3.75
N LEU A 101 -10.72 2.14 -4.32
CA LEU A 101 -9.34 2.33 -3.83
C LEU A 101 -9.27 3.42 -2.76
N SER A 102 -8.44 3.16 -1.75
CA SER A 102 -8.12 4.13 -0.73
C SER A 102 -6.61 4.11 -0.56
N PHE A 103 -5.95 5.25 -0.77
CA PHE A 103 -4.50 5.35 -0.61
C PHE A 103 -4.17 5.82 0.80
N GLN A 104 -3.28 5.10 1.46
CA GLN A 104 -2.86 5.39 2.83
C GLN A 104 -1.35 5.39 2.92
N PRO A 105 -0.77 6.17 3.82
CA PRO A 105 0.68 6.10 4.01
C PRO A 105 1.04 4.80 4.70
N ASP A 106 2.15 4.20 4.28
CA ASP A 106 2.69 3.05 4.99
C ASP A 106 3.61 3.57 6.09
N GLU A 107 3.17 3.47 7.32
CA GLU A 107 3.90 3.96 8.47
C GLU A 107 4.79 2.91 9.14
N SER A 108 4.77 1.67 8.64
CA SER A 108 5.54 0.61 9.28
C SER A 108 7.04 0.90 9.29
N PHE A 109 7.57 1.45 8.20
CA PHE A 109 8.99 1.83 8.16
C PHE A 109 9.28 3.00 9.07
N ASP A 110 8.39 3.97 9.12
CA ASP A 110 8.57 5.13 9.99
C ASP A 110 8.57 4.73 11.45
N GLU A 111 7.71 3.78 11.80
CA GLU A 111 7.65 3.25 13.15
C GLU A 111 8.92 2.48 13.50
N ALA A 112 9.41 1.65 12.57
CA ALA A 112 10.66 0.92 12.76
C ALA A 112 11.83 1.88 12.91
N ASP A 113 11.89 2.92 12.08
CA ASP A 113 12.92 3.94 12.17
C ASP A 113 12.89 4.66 13.52
N ARG A 114 11.69 4.95 14.00
CA ARG A 114 11.53 5.59 15.30
C ARG A 114 12.06 4.72 16.43
N ILE A 115 11.76 3.42 16.37
CA ILE A 115 12.26 2.46 17.34
C ILE A 115 13.77 2.40 17.30
N GLU A 116 14.37 2.34 16.11
CA GLU A 116 15.81 2.33 15.96
C GLU A 116 16.44 3.59 16.53
N ARG A 117 15.84 4.76 16.28
CA ARG A 117 16.35 6.01 16.84
C ARG A 117 16.33 6.01 18.36
N LEU A 118 15.27 5.48 18.94
CA LEU A 118 15.16 5.38 20.39
C LEU A 118 16.22 4.45 20.95
N LEU A 119 16.47 3.32 20.28
CA LEU A 119 17.47 2.37 20.72
C LEU A 119 18.91 2.90 20.58
N SER A 120 19.14 3.79 19.62
CA SER A 120 20.46 4.39 19.45
C SER A 120 20.65 5.70 20.20
N ASP A 121 19.63 6.15 20.92
CA ASP A 121 19.76 7.33 21.78
C ASP A 121 20.81 7.06 22.86
N PRO A 122 21.77 7.97 23.08
CA PRO A 122 22.82 7.74 24.08
C PRO A 122 22.31 7.37 25.46
N LYS A 123 21.18 7.93 25.86
CA LYS A 123 20.60 7.63 27.15
C LYS A 123 20.10 6.20 27.23
N VAL A 124 19.42 5.73 26.19
CA VAL A 124 18.91 4.36 26.13
C VAL A 124 20.07 3.37 26.04
N THR A 125 21.06 3.67 25.21
CA THR A 125 22.24 2.83 25.04
C THR A 125 22.98 2.70 26.38
N ARG A 126 23.12 3.80 27.12
CA ARG A 126 23.78 3.78 28.42
C ARG A 126 23.02 2.89 29.41
N ASP A 127 21.71 3.01 29.45
CA ASP A 127 20.89 2.21 30.34
C ASP A 127 21.02 0.72 30.03
N LEU A 128 21.08 0.37 28.73
CA LEU A 128 21.29 -1.02 28.33
C LEU A 128 22.67 -1.53 28.74
N ASP A 129 23.70 -0.70 28.60
CA ASP A 129 25.07 -1.06 29.01
C ASP A 129 25.15 -1.28 30.50
N GLU A 130 24.43 -0.48 31.30
CA GLU A 130 24.42 -0.59 32.74
C GLU A 130 23.74 -1.88 33.22
N GLU A 131 22.83 -2.42 32.43
CA GLU A 131 22.13 -3.65 32.76
C GLU A 131 23.01 -4.88 32.55
N GLU A 132 24.04 -4.77 31.75
CA GLU A 132 24.97 -5.85 31.51
C GLU A 132 26.04 -5.90 32.60
#